data_e3695fb4df7edab6f9f2d8cb439faa1a
#
_entry.id   e3695fb4df7edab6f9f2d8cb439faa1a
#
_cell.length_a   1.000
_cell.length_b   1.000
_cell.length_c   1.000
_cell.angle_alpha   90.00
_cell.angle_beta   90.00
_cell.angle_gamma   90.00
#
_symmetry.space_group_name_H-M   'P 1'
#
loop_
_entity.id
_entity.type
_entity.pdbx_description
1 polymer ?
#
loop_
_entity_poly.entity_id
_entity_poly.type
_entity_poly.pdbx_seq_one_letter_code
_entity_poly.pdbx_strand_id
1 'polypeptide(L)'
;MYLTNDAPDVAIKDGMEDAVEFGPFLIVNGKVATIKGDGGWGRAPRTVIAQRKDGVVLFLSIEGRLPGYSLGATMNDIIEVLLRYKAYNAANLDGGASTTMAVNGKLYNRPSAGKEYGGCLLYTSPSPRDRSLS
;
A
#
# COMPACT_ATOMS: atom_id res chain seq x y z
N MET A 1 4.14 -7.92 10.48
CA MET A 1 4.73 -7.04 9.44
C MET A 1 5.97 -6.37 10.00
N TYR A 2 7.05 -6.50 9.30
CA TYR A 2 8.33 -5.90 9.66
C TYR A 2 8.68 -4.82 8.64
N LEU A 3 9.06 -3.64 9.11
CA LEU A 3 9.48 -2.51 8.27
C LEU A 3 10.97 -2.31 8.42
N THR A 4 11.71 -2.40 7.33
CA THR A 4 13.16 -2.25 7.31
C THR A 4 13.62 -1.51 6.05
N ASN A 5 14.81 -0.91 6.14
CA ASN A 5 15.55 -0.39 4.99
C ASN A 5 16.71 -1.32 4.58
N ASP A 6 16.71 -2.54 5.09
CA ASP A 6 17.74 -3.52 4.77
C ASP A 6 17.63 -3.97 3.30
N ALA A 7 18.73 -4.41 2.75
CA ALA A 7 18.75 -4.96 1.41
C ALA A 7 18.01 -6.31 1.34
N PRO A 8 17.44 -6.67 0.19
CA PRO A 8 16.63 -7.88 0.05
C PRO A 8 17.33 -9.17 0.47
N ASP A 9 18.65 -9.27 0.26
CA ASP A 9 19.44 -10.44 0.64
C ASP A 9 19.53 -10.61 2.17
N VAL A 10 19.54 -9.52 2.93
CA VAL A 10 19.49 -9.54 4.40
C VAL A 10 18.11 -10.04 4.85
N ALA A 11 17.04 -9.52 4.28
CA ALA A 11 15.69 -9.93 4.59
C ALA A 11 15.45 -11.43 4.36
N ILE A 12 15.98 -11.97 3.25
CA ILE A 12 15.91 -13.42 2.94
C ILE A 12 16.65 -14.25 4.00
N LYS A 13 17.85 -13.82 4.42
CA LYS A 13 18.61 -14.51 5.48
C LYS A 13 17.88 -14.54 6.81
N ASP A 14 17.08 -13.50 7.09
CA ASP A 14 16.25 -13.40 8.29
C ASP A 14 14.94 -14.20 8.21
N GLY A 15 14.76 -14.96 7.12
CA GLY A 15 13.64 -15.89 6.96
C GLY A 15 12.34 -15.23 6.49
N MET A 16 12.40 -14.07 5.85
CA MET A 16 11.22 -13.45 5.23
C MET A 16 10.76 -14.26 4.02
N GLU A 17 9.48 -14.58 3.97
CA GLU A 17 8.87 -15.32 2.88
C GLU A 17 8.33 -14.39 1.79
N ASP A 18 7.73 -13.26 2.20
CA ASP A 18 7.17 -12.26 1.31
C ASP A 18 7.70 -10.86 1.68
N ALA A 19 8.09 -10.08 0.69
CA ALA A 19 8.55 -8.72 0.87
C ALA A 19 8.07 -7.81 -0.26
N VAL A 20 7.80 -6.54 0.10
CA VAL A 20 7.46 -5.48 -0.84
C VAL A 20 8.35 -4.29 -0.58
N GLU A 21 8.95 -3.75 -1.63
CA GLU A 21 9.77 -2.54 -1.56
C GLU A 21 8.96 -1.35 -2.06
N PHE A 22 8.70 -0.41 -1.19
CA PHE A 22 8.14 0.90 -1.50
C PHE A 22 8.31 1.85 -0.30
N GLY A 23 7.80 3.07 -0.40
CA GLY A 23 7.90 4.04 0.71
C GLY A 23 6.98 5.24 0.52
N PRO A 24 6.94 6.10 1.50
CA PRO A 24 7.63 6.04 2.79
C PRO A 24 6.94 5.14 3.82
N PHE A 25 7.66 4.83 4.92
CA PHE A 25 7.01 4.32 6.13
C PHE A 25 6.18 5.45 6.76
N LEU A 26 4.98 5.12 7.19
CA LEU A 26 4.02 6.08 7.74
C LEU A 26 3.92 5.98 9.26
N ILE A 27 3.93 4.77 9.78
CA ILE A 27 3.91 4.47 11.22
C ILE A 27 4.89 3.32 11.47
N VAL A 28 5.78 3.46 12.41
CA VAL A 28 6.75 2.43 12.79
C VAL A 28 6.67 2.20 14.29
N ASN A 29 6.31 1.01 14.71
CA ASN A 29 6.16 0.62 16.12
C ASN A 29 5.29 1.62 16.91
N GLY A 30 4.17 2.05 16.33
CA GLY A 30 3.24 3.00 16.91
C GLY A 30 3.66 4.46 16.85
N LYS A 31 4.83 4.76 16.30
CA LYS A 31 5.33 6.14 16.14
C LYS A 31 5.05 6.61 14.72
N VAL A 32 4.38 7.73 14.60
CA VAL A 32 4.11 8.39 13.32
C VAL A 32 5.41 8.93 12.73
N ALA A 33 5.65 8.64 11.46
CA ALA A 33 6.78 9.20 10.74
C ALA A 33 6.58 10.71 10.49
N THR A 34 7.66 11.47 10.58
CA THR A 34 7.63 12.89 10.26
C THR A 34 7.62 13.06 8.74
N ILE A 35 6.48 13.44 8.19
CA ILE A 35 6.34 13.76 6.77
C ILE A 35 6.45 15.26 6.59
N LYS A 36 7.45 15.71 5.85
CA LYS A 36 7.63 17.12 5.52
C LYS A 36 6.58 17.56 4.50
N GLY A 37 5.79 18.58 4.84
CA GLY A 37 4.69 19.06 3.99
C GLY A 37 3.64 17.96 3.75
N ASP A 38 3.30 17.74 2.49
CA ASP A 38 2.37 16.69 2.04
C ASP A 38 3.09 15.39 1.59
N GLY A 39 4.40 15.30 1.82
CA GLY A 39 5.25 14.22 1.35
C GLY A 39 5.77 14.42 -0.08
N GLY A 40 5.51 15.58 -0.67
CA GLY A 40 5.97 15.95 -2.01
C GLY A 40 5.14 15.39 -3.16
N TRP A 41 4.05 14.68 -2.87
CA TRP A 41 3.22 14.02 -3.89
C TRP A 41 1.78 14.54 -3.96
N GLY A 42 1.43 15.53 -3.16
CA GLY A 42 0.10 16.14 -3.13
C GLY A 42 -1.03 15.15 -2.87
N ARG A 43 -2.23 15.52 -3.31
CA ARG A 43 -3.40 14.63 -3.28
C ARG A 43 -3.39 13.68 -4.47
N ALA A 44 -3.45 12.39 -4.19
CA ALA A 44 -3.46 11.34 -5.21
C ALA A 44 -4.17 10.08 -4.69
N PRO A 45 -4.56 9.15 -5.59
CA PRO A 45 -4.90 7.80 -5.17
C PRO A 45 -3.75 7.17 -4.39
N ARG A 46 -4.06 6.40 -3.34
CA ARG A 46 -3.06 5.82 -2.45
C ARG A 46 -3.36 4.36 -2.16
N THR A 47 -2.29 3.60 -2.00
CA THR A 47 -2.32 2.20 -1.56
C THR A 47 -1.43 2.07 -0.34
N VAL A 48 -1.95 1.49 0.73
CA VAL A 48 -1.22 1.34 1.99
C VAL A 48 -1.45 -0.05 2.56
N ILE A 49 -0.39 -0.65 3.08
CA ILE A 49 -0.47 -1.82 3.93
C ILE A 49 -0.13 -1.42 5.36
N ALA A 50 -0.91 -1.91 6.30
CA ALA A 50 -0.67 -1.65 7.71
C ALA A 50 -1.00 -2.87 8.57
N GLN A 51 -0.49 -2.89 9.79
CA GLN A 51 -0.80 -3.91 10.76
C GLN A 51 -1.03 -3.28 12.13
N ARG A 52 -2.07 -3.72 12.80
CA ARG A 52 -2.36 -3.38 14.19
C ARG A 52 -1.46 -4.17 15.14
N LYS A 53 -1.35 -3.71 16.37
CA LYS A 53 -0.60 -4.41 17.43
C LYS A 53 -1.15 -5.81 17.74
N ASP A 54 -2.46 -6.02 17.56
CA ASP A 54 -3.12 -7.31 17.74
C ASP A 54 -2.96 -8.28 16.54
N GLY A 55 -2.18 -7.90 15.52
CA GLY A 55 -1.87 -8.72 14.35
C GLY A 55 -2.81 -8.52 13.15
N VAL A 56 -3.92 -7.82 13.31
CA VAL A 56 -4.85 -7.55 12.19
C VAL A 56 -4.15 -6.76 11.10
N VAL A 57 -4.15 -7.26 9.87
CA VAL A 57 -3.61 -6.58 8.69
C VAL A 57 -4.69 -5.71 8.07
N LEU A 58 -4.30 -4.50 7.70
CA LEU A 58 -5.15 -3.51 7.07
C LEU A 58 -4.66 -3.22 5.66
N PHE A 59 -5.54 -3.33 4.69
CA PHE A 59 -5.31 -2.85 3.32
C PHE A 59 -6.15 -1.60 3.11
N LEU A 60 -5.48 -0.47 2.85
CA LEU A 60 -6.14 0.80 2.61
C LEU A 60 -5.91 1.22 1.15
N SER A 61 -7.02 1.39 0.44
CA SER A 61 -7.03 1.97 -0.91
C SER A 61 -7.84 3.26 -0.87
N ILE A 62 -7.25 4.35 -1.32
CA ILE A 62 -7.92 5.65 -1.44
C ILE A 62 -8.00 6.00 -2.91
N GLU A 63 -9.21 6.14 -3.41
CA GLU A 63 -9.46 6.57 -4.78
C GLU A 63 -9.12 8.06 -4.94
N GLY A 64 -8.79 8.48 -6.15
CA GLY A 64 -8.47 9.88 -6.40
C GLY A 64 -8.34 10.21 -7.88
N ARG A 65 -8.07 11.48 -8.18
CA ARG A 65 -8.02 12.00 -9.55
C ARG A 65 -9.31 11.76 -10.33
N LEU A 66 -10.43 11.67 -9.61
CA LEU A 66 -11.77 11.49 -10.17
C LEU A 66 -12.58 12.75 -9.86
N PRO A 67 -12.62 13.74 -10.76
CA PRO A 67 -13.32 15.00 -10.54
C PRO A 67 -14.80 14.77 -10.16
N GLY A 68 -15.28 15.49 -9.15
CA GLY A 68 -16.64 15.34 -8.63
C GLY A 68 -16.88 14.10 -7.75
N TYR A 69 -15.85 13.24 -7.56
CA TYR A 69 -15.97 12.05 -6.74
C TYR A 69 -14.88 12.00 -5.66
N SER A 70 -13.61 11.88 -6.02
CA SER A 70 -12.50 11.88 -5.09
C SER A 70 -11.26 12.53 -5.70
N LEU A 71 -10.64 13.43 -4.96
CA LEU A 71 -9.35 14.03 -5.35
C LEU A 71 -8.16 13.19 -4.88
N GLY A 72 -8.37 12.25 -3.97
CA GLY A 72 -7.33 11.48 -3.31
C GLY A 72 -6.91 12.04 -1.96
N ALA A 73 -5.81 11.52 -1.42
CA ALA A 73 -5.29 11.85 -0.11
C ALA A 73 -3.82 12.26 -0.14
N THR A 74 -3.43 13.14 0.80
CA THR A 74 -2.04 13.38 1.15
C THR A 74 -1.53 12.29 2.09
N MET A 75 -0.23 12.25 2.35
CA MET A 75 0.33 11.30 3.33
C MET A 75 -0.20 11.57 4.75
N ASN A 76 -0.41 12.83 5.10
CA ASN A 76 -0.97 13.19 6.41
C ASN A 76 -2.43 12.74 6.55
N ASP A 77 -3.25 12.88 5.52
CA ASP A 77 -4.62 12.36 5.50
C ASP A 77 -4.65 10.84 5.74
N ILE A 78 -3.72 10.11 5.12
CA ILE A 78 -3.58 8.66 5.29
C ILE A 78 -3.23 8.30 6.73
N ILE A 79 -2.24 8.99 7.30
CA ILE A 79 -1.80 8.76 8.68
C ILE A 79 -2.97 8.95 9.65
N GLU A 80 -3.78 9.99 9.45
CA GLU A 80 -4.97 10.22 10.27
C GLU A 80 -5.95 9.05 10.20
N VAL A 81 -6.23 8.53 9.02
CA VAL A 81 -7.09 7.34 8.83
C VAL A 81 -6.49 6.13 9.54
N LEU A 82 -5.19 5.86 9.34
CA LEU A 82 -4.51 4.72 9.93
C LEU A 82 -4.53 4.75 11.46
N LEU A 83 -4.38 5.93 12.07
CA LEU A 83 -4.48 6.09 13.52
C LEU A 83 -5.88 5.78 14.05
N ARG A 84 -6.95 6.16 13.32
CA ARG A 84 -8.33 5.79 13.66
C ARG A 84 -8.52 4.28 13.69
N TYR A 85 -7.86 3.55 12.78
CA TYR A 85 -7.90 2.09 12.73
C TYR A 85 -6.84 1.41 13.61
N LYS A 86 -6.14 2.18 14.45
CA LYS A 86 -5.13 1.68 15.41
C LYS A 86 -3.97 0.95 14.75
N ALA A 87 -3.54 1.41 13.58
CA ALA A 87 -2.35 0.89 12.93
C ALA A 87 -1.12 1.08 13.82
N TYR A 88 -0.30 0.05 13.93
CA TYR A 88 0.93 0.04 14.70
C TYR A 88 2.17 0.12 13.79
N ASN A 89 2.12 -0.54 12.64
CA ASN A 89 3.08 -0.41 11.55
C ASN A 89 2.31 -0.12 10.27
N ALA A 90 2.80 0.79 9.44
CA ALA A 90 2.18 1.15 8.18
C ALA A 90 3.19 1.67 7.17
N ALA A 91 3.06 1.22 5.94
CA ALA A 91 3.87 1.66 4.81
C ALA A 91 3.00 2.03 3.61
N ASN A 92 3.37 3.12 2.94
CA ASN A 92 2.80 3.47 1.65
C ASN A 92 3.37 2.54 0.58
N LEU A 93 2.51 2.11 -0.33
CA LEU A 93 2.86 1.34 -1.52
C LEU A 93 2.69 2.20 -2.77
N ASP A 94 2.92 1.62 -3.95
CA ASP A 94 2.64 2.29 -5.21
C ASP A 94 1.17 2.75 -5.27
N GLY A 95 0.99 3.97 -5.70
CA GLY A 95 -0.30 4.65 -5.71
C GLY A 95 -0.64 5.25 -7.07
N GLY A 96 -1.37 6.35 -7.08
CA GLY A 96 -1.76 7.01 -8.32
C GLY A 96 -2.62 6.09 -9.20
N ALA A 97 -2.28 5.98 -10.48
CA ALA A 97 -2.98 5.13 -11.43
C ALA A 97 -2.90 3.62 -11.09
N SER A 98 -1.86 3.22 -10.34
CA SER A 98 -1.63 1.84 -9.91
C SER A 98 -2.52 1.43 -8.71
N THR A 99 -3.22 2.38 -8.07
CA THR A 99 -4.08 2.09 -6.92
C THR A 99 -5.22 1.18 -7.32
N THR A 100 -5.12 -0.09 -6.96
CA THR A 100 -6.09 -1.13 -7.32
C THR A 100 -6.31 -2.07 -6.14
N MET A 101 -7.56 -2.34 -5.83
CA MET A 101 -7.95 -3.33 -4.83
C MET A 101 -8.90 -4.34 -5.47
N ALA A 102 -8.52 -5.60 -5.45
CA ALA A 102 -9.37 -6.69 -5.89
C ALA A 102 -9.77 -7.56 -4.70
N VAL A 103 -11.03 -7.94 -4.65
CA VAL A 103 -11.59 -8.82 -3.62
C VAL A 103 -12.36 -9.95 -4.33
N ASN A 104 -12.00 -11.18 -4.04
CA ASN A 104 -12.59 -12.37 -4.68
C ASN A 104 -12.58 -12.29 -6.22
N GLY A 105 -11.46 -11.83 -6.79
CA GLY A 105 -11.30 -11.70 -8.24
C GLY A 105 -12.06 -10.54 -8.89
N LYS A 106 -12.69 -9.69 -8.10
CA LYS A 106 -13.42 -8.51 -8.60
C LYS A 106 -12.73 -7.22 -8.17
N LEU A 107 -12.67 -6.26 -9.09
CA LEU A 107 -12.18 -4.92 -8.80
C LEU A 107 -13.14 -4.22 -7.84
N TYR A 108 -12.60 -3.75 -6.71
CA TYR A 108 -13.38 -3.14 -5.63
C TYR A 108 -13.38 -1.62 -5.67
N ASN A 109 -12.27 -1.00 -6.08
CA ASN A 109 -12.13 0.45 -6.20
C ASN A 109 -12.25 0.92 -7.67
N ARG A 110 -12.28 2.24 -7.85
CA ARG A 110 -12.26 2.90 -9.16
C ARG A 110 -10.84 3.41 -9.46
N PRO A 111 -10.04 2.70 -10.28
CA PRO A 111 -8.72 3.18 -10.67
C PRO A 111 -8.81 4.49 -11.46
N SER A 112 -7.91 5.44 -11.21
CA SER A 112 -7.90 6.73 -11.90
C SER A 112 -7.55 6.65 -13.38
N ALA A 113 -6.92 5.55 -13.81
CA ALA A 113 -6.59 5.28 -15.21
C ALA A 113 -7.72 4.52 -15.97
N GLY A 114 -8.87 4.30 -15.32
CA GLY A 114 -9.98 3.51 -15.89
C GLY A 114 -9.88 2.02 -15.59
N LYS A 115 -10.92 1.27 -15.97
CA LYS A 115 -11.06 -0.15 -15.61
C LYS A 115 -9.99 -1.07 -16.19
N GLU A 116 -9.36 -0.67 -17.30
CA GLU A 116 -8.42 -1.53 -18.05
C GLU A 116 -6.96 -1.40 -17.59
N TYR A 117 -6.63 -0.37 -16.81
CA TYR A 117 -5.25 -0.03 -16.44
C TYR A 117 -4.99 -0.01 -14.94
N GLY A 118 -5.83 -0.68 -14.18
CA GLY A 118 -5.52 -0.90 -12.77
C GLY A 118 -4.23 -1.70 -12.63
N GLY A 119 -3.13 -0.99 -12.41
CA GLY A 119 -1.83 -1.51 -12.05
C GLY A 119 -1.33 -2.70 -12.86
N CYS A 120 -0.37 -2.46 -13.70
CA CYS A 120 0.38 -3.47 -14.46
C CYS A 120 1.02 -4.59 -13.57
N LEU A 121 1.03 -4.42 -12.26
CA LEU A 121 1.78 -5.25 -11.32
C LEU A 121 1.09 -6.58 -10.97
N LEU A 122 -0.23 -6.69 -11.12
CA LEU A 122 -0.95 -7.89 -10.72
C LEU A 122 -0.96 -8.99 -11.80
N TYR A 123 -0.57 -8.67 -13.02
CA TYR A 123 -0.64 -9.61 -14.14
C TYR A 123 0.72 -10.08 -14.68
N THR A 124 1.83 -9.47 -14.23
CA THR A 124 3.16 -9.72 -14.82
C THR A 124 4.03 -10.69 -14.05
N SER A 125 3.63 -11.10 -12.85
CA SER A 125 4.38 -12.09 -12.06
C SER A 125 3.42 -13.17 -11.57
N PRO A 126 3.29 -14.28 -12.31
CA PRO A 126 2.64 -15.45 -11.73
C PRO A 126 3.40 -15.86 -10.47
N SER A 127 2.67 -16.04 -9.37
CA SER A 127 3.23 -16.56 -8.13
C SER A 127 4.05 -17.83 -8.42
N PRO A 128 5.15 -18.07 -7.72
CA PRO A 128 5.84 -19.36 -7.80
C PRO A 128 4.92 -20.56 -7.60
N ARG A 129 3.83 -20.40 -6.85
CA ARG A 129 2.78 -21.41 -6.69
C ARG A 129 1.98 -21.65 -7.96
N ASP A 130 1.76 -20.64 -8.78
CA ASP A 130 1.02 -20.77 -10.05
C ASP A 130 1.85 -21.50 -11.11
N ARG A 131 3.18 -21.47 -11.01
CA ARG A 131 4.09 -22.21 -11.89
C ARG A 131 4.13 -23.71 -11.58
N SER A 132 3.77 -24.12 -10.38
CA SER A 132 3.78 -25.54 -9.98
C SER A 132 2.53 -26.30 -10.40
N LEU A 133 1.53 -25.60 -10.96
CA LEU A 133 0.26 -26.17 -11.44
C LEU A 133 0.19 -26.32 -12.97
N SER A 134 1.24 -25.94 -13.66
CA SER A 134 1.33 -26.06 -15.13
C SER A 134 2.16 -27.28 -15.56
#